data_44a28c620f7057d3a1538991fc618ca9
#
_entry.id   44a28c620f7057d3a1538991fc618ca9
#
_cell.length_a   1.000
_cell.length_b   1.000
_cell.length_c   1.000
_cell.angle_alpha   90.00
_cell.angle_beta   90.00
_cell.angle_gamma   90.00
#
_symmetry.space_group_name_H-M   'P 1'
#
loop_
_entity.id
_entity.type
_entity.pdbx_description
1 polymer ?
#
loop_
_entity_poly.entity_id
_entity_poly.type
_entity_poly.pdbx_seq_one_letter_code
_entity_poly.pdbx_strand_id
1 'polypeptide(L)'
;MIRELSDVWGASTIVLSIEAKRTVEGKWEAYTDNGRERTGLDAVEWATNGASLGAGEIFVTSVDQEGTKKGFDCQLMAEITRNVDIPVIASGGFGQLKHLKELLASSAPTGIAIADSLHYNRFTFAQIRDFCVSNGIATRTQLLNKSGNQLINETARS
;
A
#
# COMPACT_ATOMS: atom_id res chain seq x y z
N MET A 1 11.01 -14.74 13.86
CA MET A 1 9.91 -13.79 14.20
C MET A 1 8.74 -13.86 13.22
N ILE A 2 8.84 -13.46 11.90
CA ILE A 2 7.68 -13.53 10.98
C ILE A 2 7.08 -14.93 10.93
N ARG A 3 7.88 -15.96 10.70
CA ARG A 3 7.43 -17.37 10.66
C ARG A 3 6.76 -17.81 11.95
N GLU A 4 7.36 -17.54 13.10
CA GLU A 4 6.80 -17.88 14.42
C GLU A 4 5.44 -17.20 14.66
N LEU A 5 5.31 -15.92 14.28
CA LEU A 5 4.04 -15.20 14.37
C LEU A 5 2.99 -15.78 13.41
N SER A 6 3.40 -16.11 12.19
CA SER A 6 2.52 -16.72 11.20
C SER A 6 2.06 -18.12 11.60
N ASP A 7 2.94 -18.92 12.20
CA ASP A 7 2.63 -20.26 12.69
C ASP A 7 1.60 -20.23 13.86
N VAL A 8 1.65 -19.17 14.68
CA VAL A 8 0.74 -19.00 15.84
C VAL A 8 -0.58 -18.34 15.46
N TRP A 9 -0.55 -17.29 14.65
CA TRP A 9 -1.68 -16.41 14.40
C TRP A 9 -2.27 -16.53 12.98
N GLY A 10 -1.61 -17.27 12.11
CA GLY A 10 -1.96 -17.40 10.70
C GLY A 10 -1.39 -16.26 9.85
N ALA A 11 -1.01 -16.56 8.62
CA ALA A 11 -0.40 -15.61 7.68
C ALA A 11 -1.27 -14.36 7.46
N SER A 12 -2.59 -14.51 7.35
CA SER A 12 -3.53 -13.41 7.09
C SER A 12 -3.56 -12.30 8.15
N THR A 13 -2.98 -12.56 9.33
CA THR A 13 -2.87 -11.57 10.41
C THR A 13 -1.55 -10.82 10.41
N ILE A 14 -0.60 -11.22 9.58
CA ILE A 14 0.76 -10.66 9.55
C ILE A 14 0.90 -9.73 8.35
N VAL A 15 1.05 -8.44 8.62
CA VAL A 15 1.38 -7.43 7.62
C VAL A 15 2.85 -7.04 7.79
N LEU A 16 3.66 -7.25 6.75
CA LEU A 16 5.04 -6.77 6.71
C LEU A 16 5.08 -5.34 6.18
N SER A 17 5.44 -4.39 7.04
CA SER A 17 5.65 -2.99 6.64
C SER A 17 7.09 -2.78 6.20
N ILE A 18 7.27 -2.23 5.00
CA ILE A 18 8.57 -1.92 4.39
C ILE A 18 8.61 -0.44 4.03
N GLU A 19 9.54 0.28 4.63
CA GLU A 19 9.90 1.65 4.23
C GLU A 19 11.05 1.56 3.23
N ALA A 20 10.80 1.92 1.97
CA ALA A 20 11.76 1.77 0.89
C ALA A 20 12.27 3.13 0.42
N LYS A 21 13.58 3.24 0.27
CA LYS A 21 14.24 4.45 -0.24
C LYS A 21 15.13 4.10 -1.41
N ARG A 22 15.08 4.93 -2.47
CA ARG A 22 15.84 4.68 -3.69
C ARG A 22 17.34 4.89 -3.48
N THR A 23 18.13 3.97 -3.96
CA THR A 23 19.60 4.05 -3.96
C THR A 23 20.09 4.78 -5.21
N VAL A 24 21.36 5.18 -5.20
CA VAL A 24 22.03 5.80 -6.37
C VAL A 24 22.10 4.86 -7.58
N GLU A 25 22.03 3.55 -7.35
CA GLU A 25 22.04 2.51 -8.38
C GLU A 25 20.66 2.26 -8.99
N GLY A 26 19.63 2.96 -8.53
CA GLY A 26 18.26 2.82 -9.02
C GLY A 26 17.47 1.64 -8.44
N LYS A 27 18.02 0.96 -7.42
CA LYS A 27 17.34 -0.04 -6.59
C LYS A 27 16.67 0.62 -5.39
N TRP A 28 16.08 -0.16 -4.51
CA TRP A 28 15.49 0.32 -3.27
C TRP A 28 16.05 -0.43 -2.08
N GLU A 29 16.46 0.30 -1.07
CA GLU A 29 16.90 -0.24 0.21
C GLU A 29 15.77 -0.12 1.24
N ALA A 30 15.56 -1.15 2.04
CA ALA A 30 14.65 -1.12 3.17
C ALA A 30 15.26 -0.30 4.32
N TYR A 31 14.44 0.55 4.93
CA TYR A 31 14.80 1.42 6.04
C TYR A 31 13.98 1.10 7.28
N THR A 32 14.46 1.53 8.43
CA THR A 32 13.75 1.56 9.72
C THR A 32 13.67 2.99 10.26
N ASP A 33 13.02 3.16 11.40
CA ASP A 33 12.86 4.46 12.09
C ASP A 33 12.31 5.57 11.17
N ASN A 34 11.19 5.30 10.51
CA ASN A 34 10.53 6.24 9.58
C ASN A 34 11.48 6.72 8.45
N GLY A 35 12.20 5.79 7.85
CA GLY A 35 13.10 6.04 6.74
C GLY A 35 14.42 6.73 7.11
N ARG A 36 14.84 6.67 8.37
CA ARG A 36 16.07 7.31 8.86
C ARG A 36 17.26 6.37 8.92
N GLU A 37 17.04 5.12 9.30
CA GLU A 37 18.11 4.13 9.50
C GLU A 37 18.17 3.13 8.36
N ARG A 38 19.35 2.96 7.81
CA ARG A 38 19.65 2.02 6.74
C ARG A 38 19.72 0.60 7.30
N THR A 39 19.12 -0.35 6.60
CA THR A 39 19.24 -1.78 6.95
C THR A 39 20.28 -2.52 6.12
N GLY A 40 20.68 -1.98 4.96
CA GLY A 40 21.50 -2.68 3.98
C GLY A 40 20.76 -3.76 3.19
N LEU A 41 19.45 -3.94 3.40
CA LEU A 41 18.63 -4.93 2.71
C LEU A 41 17.98 -4.34 1.47
N ASP A 42 18.00 -5.05 0.35
CA ASP A 42 17.20 -4.72 -0.82
C ASP A 42 15.72 -4.89 -0.46
N ALA A 43 14.91 -3.86 -0.75
CA ALA A 43 13.50 -3.84 -0.35
C ALA A 43 12.65 -4.88 -1.10
N VAL A 44 12.99 -5.20 -2.35
CA VAL A 44 12.28 -6.19 -3.16
C VAL A 44 12.63 -7.61 -2.68
N GLU A 45 13.91 -7.86 -2.43
CA GLU A 45 14.35 -9.12 -1.82
C GLU A 45 13.75 -9.33 -0.43
N TRP A 46 13.68 -8.26 0.37
CA TRP A 46 13.08 -8.33 1.70
C TRP A 46 11.58 -8.62 1.63
N ALA A 47 10.85 -8.02 0.68
CA ALA A 47 9.45 -8.32 0.43
C ALA A 47 9.23 -9.81 0.08
N THR A 48 10.03 -10.34 -0.83
CA THR A 48 9.99 -11.75 -1.25
C THR A 48 10.30 -12.69 -0.07
N ASN A 49 11.33 -12.38 0.71
CA ASN A 49 11.69 -13.15 1.90
C ASN A 49 10.58 -13.10 2.96
N GLY A 50 9.99 -11.93 3.19
CA GLY A 50 8.88 -11.76 4.13
C GLY A 50 7.67 -12.61 3.75
N ALA A 51 7.29 -12.63 2.47
CA ALA A 51 6.24 -13.49 1.95
C ALA A 51 6.56 -14.99 2.18
N SER A 52 7.78 -15.41 1.87
CA SER A 52 8.23 -16.79 2.09
C SER A 52 8.27 -17.21 3.58
N LEU A 53 8.43 -16.25 4.47
CA LEU A 53 8.40 -16.44 5.92
C LEU A 53 6.99 -16.45 6.51
N GLY A 54 5.96 -16.21 5.69
CA GLY A 54 4.56 -16.30 6.09
C GLY A 54 3.88 -14.95 6.38
N ALA A 55 4.42 -13.83 5.91
CA ALA A 55 3.65 -12.60 5.84
C ALA A 55 2.46 -12.80 4.88
N GLY A 56 1.27 -12.39 5.27
CA GLY A 56 0.06 -12.48 4.45
C GLY A 56 -0.24 -11.24 3.63
N GLU A 57 0.40 -10.12 3.95
CA GLU A 57 0.28 -8.86 3.23
C GLU A 57 1.55 -8.03 3.38
N ILE A 58 1.87 -7.22 2.38
CA ILE A 58 3.00 -6.28 2.42
C ILE A 58 2.47 -4.86 2.31
N PHE A 59 2.85 -4.01 3.25
CA PHE A 59 2.60 -2.58 3.23
C PHE A 59 3.89 -1.85 2.84
N VAL A 60 3.90 -1.22 1.66
CA VAL A 60 5.11 -0.56 1.13
C VAL A 60 4.93 0.94 1.12
N THR A 61 5.83 1.65 1.80
CA THR A 61 5.91 3.11 1.76
C THR A 61 7.18 3.54 1.03
N SER A 62 7.04 4.29 -0.06
CA SER A 62 8.18 4.97 -0.67
C SER A 62 8.52 6.20 0.17
N VAL A 63 9.66 6.16 0.88
CA VAL A 63 10.15 7.26 1.70
C VAL A 63 10.42 8.51 0.85
N ASP A 64 10.94 8.34 -0.35
CA ASP A 64 11.25 9.45 -1.27
C ASP A 64 9.99 10.16 -1.79
N GLN A 65 8.85 9.47 -1.84
CA GLN A 65 7.59 10.03 -2.30
C GLN A 65 6.70 10.51 -1.15
N GLU A 66 6.91 10.01 0.07
CA GLU A 66 6.06 10.35 1.21
C GLU A 66 6.01 11.87 1.44
N GLY A 67 4.79 12.40 1.54
CA GLY A 67 4.53 13.84 1.70
C GLY A 67 4.79 14.73 0.49
N THR A 68 5.43 14.24 -0.59
CA THR A 68 5.78 15.06 -1.77
C THR A 68 4.59 15.45 -2.64
N LYS A 69 3.52 14.64 -2.65
CA LYS A 69 2.32 14.82 -3.50
C LYS A 69 2.61 14.71 -5.01
N LYS A 70 3.75 14.15 -5.38
CA LYS A 70 4.21 14.06 -6.79
C LYS A 70 3.80 12.75 -7.47
N GLY A 71 3.16 11.84 -6.77
CA GLY A 71 2.76 10.51 -7.24
C GLY A 71 3.47 9.41 -6.49
N PHE A 72 2.96 8.19 -6.65
CA PHE A 72 3.56 6.99 -6.07
C PHE A 72 4.89 6.63 -6.77
N ASP A 73 5.76 5.88 -6.09
CA ASP A 73 6.88 5.24 -6.76
C ASP A 73 6.37 4.01 -7.54
N CYS A 74 5.91 4.28 -8.76
CA CYS A 74 5.33 3.24 -9.62
C CYS A 74 6.33 2.13 -9.97
N GLN A 75 7.63 2.46 -10.06
CA GLN A 75 8.67 1.47 -10.35
C GLN A 75 8.88 0.52 -9.17
N LEU A 76 8.98 1.05 -7.95
CA LEU A 76 9.05 0.25 -6.73
C LEU A 76 7.85 -0.70 -6.64
N MET A 77 6.64 -0.16 -6.82
CA MET A 77 5.41 -0.96 -6.72
C MET A 77 5.35 -2.04 -7.79
N ALA A 78 5.79 -1.74 -9.02
CA ALA A 78 5.86 -2.72 -10.10
C ALA A 78 6.85 -3.85 -9.79
N GLU A 79 8.03 -3.53 -9.25
CA GLU A 79 9.02 -4.54 -8.88
C GLU A 79 8.51 -5.44 -7.73
N ILE A 80 7.95 -4.84 -6.67
CA ILE A 80 7.42 -5.64 -5.55
C ILE A 80 6.25 -6.50 -5.99
N THR A 81 5.21 -5.92 -6.65
CA THR A 81 4.03 -6.68 -7.05
C THR A 81 4.30 -7.77 -8.09
N ARG A 82 5.41 -7.69 -8.81
CA ARG A 82 5.86 -8.74 -9.75
C ARG A 82 6.55 -9.90 -9.04
N ASN A 83 7.16 -9.65 -7.89
CA ASN A 83 8.02 -10.61 -7.19
C ASN A 83 7.35 -11.28 -5.98
N VAL A 84 6.09 -10.91 -5.64
CA VAL A 84 5.34 -11.52 -4.54
C VAL A 84 3.94 -11.91 -4.98
N ASP A 85 3.45 -13.03 -4.46
CA ASP A 85 2.09 -13.55 -4.76
C ASP A 85 1.06 -13.20 -3.67
N ILE A 86 1.47 -12.41 -2.66
CA ILE A 86 0.58 -11.95 -1.57
C ILE A 86 0.14 -10.49 -1.81
N PRO A 87 -0.98 -10.07 -1.20
CA PRO A 87 -1.47 -8.70 -1.28
C PRO A 87 -0.41 -7.65 -0.97
N VAL A 88 -0.39 -6.56 -1.76
CA VAL A 88 0.49 -5.41 -1.57
C VAL A 88 -0.31 -4.13 -1.43
N ILE A 89 -0.07 -3.37 -0.38
CA ILE A 89 -0.62 -2.03 -0.17
C ILE A 89 0.44 -0.99 -0.54
N ALA A 90 0.12 -0.11 -1.49
CA ALA A 90 0.98 0.99 -1.91
C ALA A 90 0.75 2.22 -1.05
N SER A 91 1.82 2.85 -0.57
CA SER A 91 1.81 4.08 0.23
C SER A 91 2.90 5.07 -0.21
N GLY A 92 2.65 6.35 0.05
CA GLY A 92 3.58 7.44 -0.21
C GLY A 92 3.37 8.14 -1.56
N GLY A 93 3.22 9.48 -1.52
CA GLY A 93 3.24 10.34 -2.69
C GLY A 93 1.90 10.74 -3.29
N PHE A 94 0.77 10.22 -2.84
CA PHE A 94 -0.52 10.64 -3.36
C PHE A 94 -0.77 12.14 -3.19
N GLY A 95 -1.12 12.82 -4.29
CA GLY A 95 -1.41 14.26 -4.28
C GLY A 95 -2.47 14.68 -5.31
N GLN A 96 -2.75 13.84 -6.31
CA GLN A 96 -3.76 14.06 -7.35
C GLN A 96 -4.45 12.75 -7.71
N LEU A 97 -5.72 12.83 -8.12
CA LEU A 97 -6.51 11.64 -8.47
C LEU A 97 -5.90 10.84 -9.64
N LYS A 98 -5.25 11.52 -10.59
CA LYS A 98 -4.56 10.86 -11.71
C LYS A 98 -3.45 9.89 -11.26
N HIS A 99 -2.82 10.13 -10.09
CA HIS A 99 -1.76 9.25 -9.57
C HIS A 99 -2.26 7.83 -9.31
N LEU A 100 -3.57 7.65 -9.03
CA LEU A 100 -4.18 6.33 -8.91
C LEU A 100 -4.14 5.57 -10.25
N LYS A 101 -4.44 6.26 -11.35
CA LYS A 101 -4.36 5.65 -12.69
C LYS A 101 -2.93 5.33 -13.08
N GLU A 102 -2.00 6.25 -12.82
CA GLU A 102 -0.57 6.08 -13.11
C GLU A 102 -0.01 4.85 -12.37
N LEU A 103 -0.34 4.72 -11.08
CA LEU A 103 0.05 3.56 -10.28
C LEU A 103 -0.51 2.24 -10.84
N LEU A 104 -1.82 2.19 -11.08
CA LEU A 104 -2.51 0.98 -11.53
C LEU A 104 -2.22 0.61 -12.98
N ALA A 105 -1.74 1.55 -13.79
CA ALA A 105 -1.28 1.27 -15.15
C ALA A 105 0.08 0.54 -15.19
N SER A 106 0.89 0.68 -14.15
CA SER A 106 2.26 0.17 -14.11
C SER A 106 2.47 -0.96 -13.11
N SER A 107 1.55 -1.14 -12.16
CA SER A 107 1.66 -2.10 -11.06
C SER A 107 0.29 -2.62 -10.66
N ALA A 108 0.26 -3.69 -9.86
CA ALA A 108 -0.97 -4.36 -9.44
C ALA A 108 -1.10 -4.41 -7.89
N PRO A 109 -1.04 -3.29 -7.16
CA PRO A 109 -1.30 -3.31 -5.74
C PRO A 109 -2.75 -3.67 -5.47
N THR A 110 -3.00 -4.43 -4.41
CA THR A 110 -4.36 -4.82 -3.97
C THR A 110 -5.01 -3.76 -3.09
N GLY A 111 -4.20 -2.83 -2.54
CA GLY A 111 -4.65 -1.72 -1.72
C GLY A 111 -3.80 -0.48 -1.91
N ILE A 112 -4.38 0.67 -1.58
CA ILE A 112 -3.71 1.98 -1.63
C ILE A 112 -3.97 2.71 -0.32
N ALA A 113 -2.92 3.10 0.38
CA ALA A 113 -3.00 3.90 1.59
C ALA A 113 -2.82 5.39 1.27
N ILE A 114 -3.75 6.20 1.71
CA ILE A 114 -3.76 7.65 1.52
C ILE A 114 -4.01 8.31 2.87
N ALA A 115 -3.06 9.10 3.36
CA ALA A 115 -3.19 9.79 4.64
C ALA A 115 -3.23 11.31 4.46
N ASP A 116 -2.15 11.93 3.98
CA ASP A 116 -1.95 13.38 3.91
C ASP A 116 -3.11 14.12 3.22
N SER A 117 -3.55 13.66 2.08
CA SER A 117 -4.61 14.33 1.31
C SER A 117 -5.98 14.27 1.98
N LEU A 118 -6.26 13.23 2.76
CA LEU A 118 -7.48 13.11 3.57
C LEU A 118 -7.35 13.95 4.85
N HIS A 119 -6.23 13.88 5.54
CA HIS A 119 -5.98 14.63 6.77
C HIS A 119 -6.10 16.15 6.57
N TYR A 120 -5.56 16.67 5.47
CA TYR A 120 -5.64 18.09 5.14
C TYR A 120 -6.87 18.47 4.30
N ASN A 121 -7.88 17.60 4.20
CA ASN A 121 -9.12 17.83 3.47
C ASN A 121 -8.96 18.28 2.01
N ARG A 122 -7.89 17.85 1.32
CA ARG A 122 -7.66 18.13 -0.11
C ARG A 122 -8.58 17.31 -0.99
N PHE A 123 -8.89 16.10 -0.56
CA PHE A 123 -9.88 15.22 -1.14
C PHE A 123 -10.72 14.59 -0.04
N THR A 124 -11.98 14.32 -0.35
CA THR A 124 -12.82 13.45 0.46
C THR A 124 -12.68 12.00 -0.03
N PHE A 125 -13.00 11.06 0.84
CA PHE A 125 -13.03 9.63 0.46
C PHE A 125 -14.05 9.37 -0.67
N ALA A 126 -15.17 10.10 -0.68
CA ALA A 126 -16.18 10.03 -1.74
C ALA A 126 -15.59 10.46 -3.10
N GLN A 127 -14.90 11.59 -3.18
CA GLN A 127 -14.27 12.06 -4.41
C GLN A 127 -13.25 11.06 -4.98
N ILE A 128 -12.43 10.45 -4.10
CA ILE A 128 -11.47 9.42 -4.51
C ILE A 128 -12.20 8.21 -5.07
N ARG A 129 -13.24 7.74 -4.40
CA ARG A 129 -14.06 6.61 -4.83
C ARG A 129 -14.78 6.88 -6.16
N ASP A 130 -15.43 8.04 -6.28
CA ASP A 130 -16.12 8.45 -7.50
C ASP A 130 -15.18 8.51 -8.70
N PHE A 131 -13.98 9.02 -8.49
CA PHE A 131 -12.92 8.99 -9.51
C PHE A 131 -12.55 7.56 -9.90
N CYS A 132 -12.36 6.65 -8.94
CA CYS A 132 -12.06 5.25 -9.21
C CYS A 132 -13.17 4.61 -10.05
N VAL A 133 -14.41 4.72 -9.63
CA VAL A 133 -15.58 4.17 -10.34
C VAL A 133 -15.68 4.73 -11.76
N SER A 134 -15.56 6.05 -11.92
CA SER A 134 -15.65 6.72 -13.24
C SER A 134 -14.50 6.33 -14.18
N ASN A 135 -13.40 5.79 -13.66
CA ASN A 135 -12.25 5.34 -14.44
C ASN A 135 -12.12 3.81 -14.52
N GLY A 136 -13.15 3.06 -14.11
CA GLY A 136 -13.17 1.59 -14.18
C GLY A 136 -12.20 0.92 -13.18
N ILE A 137 -11.74 1.65 -12.17
CA ILE A 137 -10.89 1.11 -11.11
C ILE A 137 -11.80 0.40 -10.10
N ALA A 138 -11.56 -0.90 -9.90
CA ALA A 138 -12.32 -1.69 -8.95
C ALA A 138 -12.17 -1.14 -7.53
N THR A 139 -13.28 -0.91 -6.86
CA THR A 139 -13.32 -0.46 -5.46
C THR A 139 -14.31 -1.30 -4.69
N ARG A 140 -14.10 -1.41 -3.36
CA ARG A 140 -15.08 -2.06 -2.50
C ARG A 140 -16.41 -1.32 -2.56
N THR A 141 -17.49 -2.02 -2.90
CA THR A 141 -18.82 -1.45 -2.95
C THR A 141 -19.24 -0.97 -1.56
N GLN A 142 -19.70 0.26 -1.47
CA GLN A 142 -20.27 0.77 -0.23
C GLN A 142 -21.72 0.30 -0.12
N LEU A 143 -22.03 -0.46 0.91
CA LEU A 143 -23.41 -0.78 1.25
C LEU A 143 -24.02 0.45 1.94
N LEU A 144 -24.99 1.08 1.30
CA LEU A 144 -25.86 2.09 1.91
C LEU A 144 -27.03 1.37 2.58
N ASN A 145 -27.37 1.77 3.81
CA ASN A 145 -28.63 1.34 4.41
C ASN A 145 -29.80 2.01 3.70
N LYS A 146 -31.01 1.47 3.85
CA LYS A 146 -32.25 1.98 3.21
C LYS A 146 -32.58 3.43 3.58
N SER A 147 -31.94 4.03 4.59
CA SER A 147 -32.09 5.42 5.02
C SER A 147 -31.02 6.35 4.44
N GLY A 148 -30.15 5.87 3.56
CA GLY A 148 -29.11 6.72 2.93
C GLY A 148 -27.90 7.02 3.83
N ASN A 149 -27.86 6.53 5.06
CA ASN A 149 -26.71 6.64 5.94
C ASN A 149 -25.69 5.54 5.64
N GLN A 150 -24.40 5.87 5.69
CA GLN A 150 -23.32 4.92 5.49
C GLN A 150 -23.33 3.87 6.61
N LEU A 151 -23.47 2.60 6.25
CA LEU A 151 -23.14 1.52 7.17
C LEU A 151 -21.61 1.45 7.31
N ILE A 152 -21.11 1.84 8.46
CA ILE A 152 -19.75 1.54 8.87
C ILE A 152 -19.66 0.02 8.97
N ASN A 153 -18.70 -0.59 8.27
CA ASN A 153 -18.52 -2.04 8.13
C ASN A 153 -18.75 -2.83 9.43
N GLU A 154 -19.84 -3.56 9.50
CA GLU A 154 -20.07 -4.60 10.51
C GLU A 154 -19.56 -5.99 10.09
N THR A 155 -18.60 -6.09 9.20
CA THR A 155 -18.03 -7.39 8.78
C THR A 155 -16.63 -7.63 9.32
N ALA A 156 -16.37 -7.22 10.56
CA ALA A 156 -15.18 -7.59 11.31
C ALA A 156 -15.53 -8.34 12.61
N ARG A 157 -16.65 -9.08 12.63
CA ARG A 157 -16.99 -9.98 13.73
C ARG A 157 -17.77 -11.18 13.21
N SER A 158 -17.05 -12.17 12.74
CA SER A 158 -17.39 -13.59 12.79
C SER A 158 -16.15 -14.41 12.47
#